data_dde28746ee2e2bf8147b80864c1c8e64
#
_entry.id   dde28746ee2e2bf8147b80864c1c8e64
#
_cell.length_a   1.000
_cell.length_b   1.000
_cell.length_c   1.000
_cell.angle_alpha   90.00
_cell.angle_beta   90.00
_cell.angle_gamma   90.00
#
_symmetry.space_group_name_H-M   'P 1'
#
loop_
_entity.id
_entity.type
_entity.pdbx_description
1 polymer ?
#
loop_
_entity_poly.entity_id
_entity_poly.type
_entity_poly.pdbx_seq_one_letter_code
_entity_poly.pdbx_strand_id
1 'polypeptide(L)'
;MNTLKTLSLGVCLVLGSTLVQAKAVDYKIDPTHTATVFSWNHFGFSTPSANFTDIQGVIKVDNAKPENSSVNVTIPVSSVNTNVVALDKEFQEEAWFNAAKYPNITFKSTKVETKDKKHFKITGDLTVKGVTKPVVLDAVLNKQGEHPMAKVPAIGFNATTSFDRSAFGIGNYVPNVGDKITVNITTEATVAK
;
A
#
# COMPACT_ATOMS: atom_id res chain seq x y z
N MET A 1 77.70 11.42 30.55
CA MET A 1 76.42 12.13 30.50
C MET A 1 75.56 11.42 29.45
N ASN A 2 74.69 10.48 29.89
CA ASN A 2 73.80 9.72 29.01
C ASN A 2 72.40 10.30 29.11
N THR A 3 71.92 10.88 28.02
CA THR A 3 70.53 11.37 27.88
C THR A 3 69.65 10.25 27.37
N LEU A 4 68.76 9.77 28.25
CA LEU A 4 67.72 8.83 27.93
C LEU A 4 66.58 9.54 27.17
N LYS A 5 66.30 9.15 25.90
CA LYS A 5 65.17 9.65 25.14
C LYS A 5 63.97 8.70 25.37
N THR A 6 62.98 9.17 26.09
CA THR A 6 61.67 8.50 26.28
C THR A 6 60.84 8.64 25.01
N LEU A 7 60.50 7.54 24.39
CA LEU A 7 59.59 7.44 23.22
C LEU A 7 58.18 7.18 23.74
N SER A 8 57.33 8.20 23.70
CA SER A 8 55.88 8.04 24.02
C SER A 8 55.11 7.46 22.86
N LEU A 9 54.67 6.23 23.01
CA LEU A 9 53.80 5.55 22.03
C LEU A 9 52.34 5.96 22.30
N GLY A 10 51.79 6.87 21.49
CA GLY A 10 50.38 7.27 21.52
C GLY A 10 49.50 6.19 20.91
N VAL A 11 48.72 5.48 21.71
CA VAL A 11 47.69 4.57 21.26
C VAL A 11 46.45 5.37 20.84
N CYS A 12 46.21 5.52 19.56
CA CYS A 12 44.93 6.04 19.03
C CYS A 12 43.86 4.96 19.13
N LEU A 13 42.98 5.09 20.13
CA LEU A 13 41.74 4.29 20.17
C LEU A 13 40.79 4.75 19.08
N VAL A 14 40.68 4.00 17.99
CA VAL A 14 39.64 4.19 16.98
C VAL A 14 38.36 3.59 17.53
N LEU A 15 37.48 4.42 18.09
CA LEU A 15 36.11 4.05 18.44
C LEU A 15 35.33 3.82 17.14
N GLY A 16 35.28 2.57 16.72
CA GLY A 16 34.43 2.14 15.62
C GLY A 16 32.95 2.27 16.03
N SER A 17 32.28 3.33 15.57
CA SER A 17 30.84 3.49 15.70
C SER A 17 30.17 2.44 14.83
N THR A 18 29.70 1.32 15.42
CA THR A 18 28.81 0.39 14.74
C THR A 18 27.48 1.10 14.49
N LEU A 19 27.24 1.53 13.26
CA LEU A 19 25.93 1.98 12.83
C LEU A 19 24.97 0.80 12.92
N VAL A 20 24.19 0.74 13.99
CA VAL A 20 23.04 -0.17 14.07
C VAL A 20 22.04 0.31 13.02
N GLN A 21 22.04 -0.32 11.86
CA GLN A 21 21.05 -0.06 10.82
C GLN A 21 19.72 -0.59 11.35
N ALA A 22 18.76 0.30 11.60
CA ALA A 22 17.42 -0.08 11.99
C ALA A 22 16.84 -1.02 10.91
N LYS A 23 16.48 -2.24 11.31
CA LYS A 23 15.91 -3.24 10.40
C LYS A 23 14.51 -2.79 9.99
N ALA A 24 14.17 -2.95 8.70
CA ALA A 24 12.81 -2.74 8.22
C ALA A 24 11.82 -3.66 8.98
N VAL A 25 10.64 -3.13 9.28
CA VAL A 25 9.59 -3.80 10.06
C VAL A 25 8.43 -4.13 9.15
N ASP A 26 7.96 -5.38 9.22
CA ASP A 26 6.80 -5.87 8.48
C ASP A 26 5.53 -5.69 9.32
N TYR A 27 4.56 -4.93 8.78
CA TYR A 27 3.23 -4.74 9.35
C TYR A 27 2.23 -5.51 8.50
N LYS A 28 1.53 -6.46 9.10
CA LYS A 28 0.43 -7.19 8.45
C LYS A 28 -0.81 -6.30 8.44
N ILE A 29 -1.43 -6.14 7.27
CA ILE A 29 -2.69 -5.39 7.12
C ILE A 29 -3.78 -6.08 7.94
N ASP A 30 -4.54 -5.27 8.69
CA ASP A 30 -5.75 -5.70 9.39
C ASP A 30 -6.95 -5.51 8.46
N PRO A 31 -7.55 -6.58 7.92
CA PRO A 31 -8.68 -6.47 7.02
C PRO A 31 -9.93 -5.90 7.68
N THR A 32 -10.04 -5.95 9.02
CA THR A 32 -11.19 -5.43 9.75
C THR A 32 -11.17 -3.90 9.91
N HIS A 33 -9.98 -3.29 9.76
CA HIS A 33 -9.76 -1.84 9.81
C HIS A 33 -9.14 -1.30 8.51
N THR A 34 -9.38 -2.00 7.40
CA THR A 34 -8.90 -1.60 6.06
C THR A 34 -10.06 -1.59 5.09
N ALA A 35 -10.17 -0.51 4.31
CA ALA A 35 -11.17 -0.39 3.27
C ALA A 35 -10.56 0.21 2.00
N THR A 36 -11.01 -0.28 0.85
CA THR A 36 -10.69 0.26 -0.47
C THR A 36 -11.99 0.59 -1.17
N VAL A 37 -12.39 1.86 -1.09
CA VAL A 37 -13.61 2.37 -1.71
C VAL A 37 -13.27 2.91 -3.08
N PHE A 38 -13.93 2.42 -4.11
CA PHE A 38 -13.81 2.95 -5.46
C PHE A 38 -15.15 3.51 -5.96
N SER A 39 -15.08 4.55 -6.79
CA SER A 39 -16.26 5.25 -7.29
C SER A 39 -16.11 5.60 -8.77
N TRP A 40 -17.25 5.76 -9.45
CA TRP A 40 -17.34 6.09 -10.87
C TRP A 40 -18.52 7.00 -11.17
N ASN A 41 -18.46 7.74 -12.27
CA ASN A 41 -19.62 8.48 -12.77
C ASN A 41 -20.61 7.51 -13.43
N HIS A 42 -21.91 7.66 -13.15
CA HIS A 42 -22.97 6.86 -13.75
C HIS A 42 -23.92 7.75 -14.53
N PHE A 43 -23.73 7.82 -15.85
CA PHE A 43 -24.52 8.62 -16.81
C PHE A 43 -24.63 10.12 -16.47
N GLY A 44 -23.74 10.66 -15.65
CA GLY A 44 -23.81 12.03 -15.15
C GLY A 44 -24.84 12.25 -14.04
N PHE A 45 -25.69 11.25 -13.71
CA PHE A 45 -26.73 11.40 -12.69
C PHE A 45 -26.20 11.19 -11.26
N SER A 46 -25.22 10.32 -11.08
CA SER A 46 -24.72 9.97 -9.77
C SER A 46 -23.25 9.51 -9.81
N THR A 47 -22.66 9.40 -8.63
CA THR A 47 -21.33 8.83 -8.43
C THR A 47 -21.44 7.64 -7.44
N PRO A 48 -21.89 6.46 -7.92
CA PRO A 48 -21.94 5.29 -7.07
C PRO A 48 -20.54 4.88 -6.61
N SER A 49 -20.49 4.14 -5.51
CA SER A 49 -19.27 3.58 -4.97
C SER A 49 -19.45 2.12 -4.56
N ALA A 50 -18.36 1.40 -4.56
CA ALA A 50 -18.25 0.06 -4.02
C ALA A 50 -16.96 -0.07 -3.21
N ASN A 51 -16.85 -1.13 -2.43
CA ASN A 51 -15.63 -1.46 -1.69
C ASN A 51 -15.30 -2.95 -1.85
N PHE A 52 -14.05 -3.30 -1.48
CA PHE A 52 -13.67 -4.68 -1.22
C PHE A 52 -13.59 -4.88 0.29
N THR A 53 -14.15 -5.98 0.78
CA THR A 53 -14.28 -6.28 2.22
C THR A 53 -13.19 -7.19 2.77
N ASP A 54 -12.36 -7.79 1.89
CA ASP A 54 -11.21 -8.62 2.28
C ASP A 54 -9.96 -8.09 1.59
N ILE A 55 -9.09 -7.42 2.36
CA ILE A 55 -7.84 -6.83 1.86
C ILE A 55 -6.71 -7.39 2.69
N GLN A 56 -5.84 -8.16 2.06
CA GLN A 56 -4.72 -8.82 2.72
C GLN A 56 -3.39 -8.28 2.20
N GLY A 57 -2.39 -8.23 3.06
CA GLY A 57 -1.08 -7.77 2.62
C GLY A 57 -0.11 -7.44 3.73
N VAL A 58 1.04 -6.92 3.31
CA VAL A 58 2.12 -6.50 4.19
C VAL A 58 2.63 -5.13 3.76
N ILE A 59 2.78 -4.25 4.73
CA ILE A 59 3.49 -2.97 4.60
C ILE A 59 4.83 -3.13 5.31
N LYS A 60 5.91 -3.17 4.55
CA LYS A 60 7.27 -3.18 5.09
C LYS A 60 7.76 -1.75 5.21
N VAL A 61 8.18 -1.34 6.41
CA VAL A 61 8.58 0.03 6.71
C VAL A 61 10.04 0.08 7.14
N ASP A 62 10.85 0.86 6.45
CA ASP A 62 12.18 1.26 6.84
C ASP A 62 12.16 2.73 7.27
N ASN A 63 12.13 2.99 8.57
CA ASN A 63 12.07 4.36 9.11
C ASN A 63 13.37 5.16 8.86
N ALA A 64 14.49 4.48 8.69
CA ALA A 64 15.79 5.13 8.41
C ALA A 64 15.89 5.54 6.94
N LYS A 65 15.44 4.63 6.05
CA LYS A 65 15.46 4.79 4.59
C LYS A 65 14.09 4.47 4.00
N PRO A 66 13.14 5.42 4.04
CA PRO A 66 11.77 5.19 3.58
C PRO A 66 11.66 4.67 2.15
N GLU A 67 12.63 4.98 1.29
CA GLU A 67 12.72 4.46 -0.08
C GLU A 67 12.89 2.94 -0.17
N ASN A 68 13.33 2.29 0.92
CA ASN A 68 13.43 0.83 1.03
C ASN A 68 12.13 0.17 1.54
N SER A 69 11.11 0.99 1.85
CA SER A 69 9.79 0.48 2.24
C SER A 69 9.06 -0.13 1.06
N SER A 70 8.11 -1.01 1.33
CA SER A 70 7.30 -1.63 0.27
C SER A 70 5.90 -1.97 0.75
N VAL A 71 4.97 -2.09 -0.20
CA VAL A 71 3.59 -2.50 0.01
C VAL A 71 3.25 -3.62 -0.95
N ASN A 72 2.73 -4.74 -0.43
CA ASN A 72 2.21 -5.85 -1.22
C ASN A 72 0.80 -6.17 -0.73
N VAL A 73 -0.17 -6.12 -1.63
CA VAL A 73 -1.60 -6.31 -1.33
C VAL A 73 -2.21 -7.32 -2.27
N THR A 74 -3.10 -8.16 -1.74
CA THR A 74 -3.97 -9.06 -2.49
C THR A 74 -5.41 -8.84 -2.04
N ILE A 75 -6.32 -8.69 -2.99
CA ILE A 75 -7.74 -8.44 -2.77
C ILE A 75 -8.52 -9.49 -3.55
N PRO A 76 -9.22 -10.43 -2.90
CA PRO A 76 -10.13 -11.35 -3.58
C PRO A 76 -11.24 -10.58 -4.29
N VAL A 77 -11.44 -10.82 -5.58
CA VAL A 77 -12.53 -10.21 -6.37
C VAL A 77 -13.90 -10.55 -5.77
N SER A 78 -14.03 -11.73 -5.19
CA SER A 78 -15.26 -12.18 -4.52
C SER A 78 -15.67 -11.33 -3.32
N SER A 79 -14.75 -10.48 -2.80
CA SER A 79 -15.03 -9.58 -1.69
C SER A 79 -15.64 -8.23 -2.12
N VAL A 80 -15.94 -8.05 -3.41
CA VAL A 80 -16.61 -6.84 -3.90
C VAL A 80 -17.98 -6.67 -3.25
N ASN A 81 -18.26 -5.45 -2.81
CA ASN A 81 -19.54 -5.08 -2.21
C ASN A 81 -19.96 -3.70 -2.73
N THR A 82 -21.04 -3.68 -3.49
CA THR A 82 -21.68 -2.47 -4.05
C THR A 82 -22.91 -2.06 -3.26
N ASN A 83 -23.26 -2.79 -2.20
CA ASN A 83 -24.55 -2.74 -1.49
C ASN A 83 -25.76 -3.15 -2.35
N VAL A 84 -25.53 -3.72 -3.55
CA VAL A 84 -26.55 -4.23 -4.46
C VAL A 84 -26.15 -5.64 -4.90
N VAL A 85 -26.79 -6.65 -4.34
CA VAL A 85 -26.45 -8.07 -4.54
C VAL A 85 -26.37 -8.48 -6.02
N ALA A 86 -27.25 -7.92 -6.88
CA ALA A 86 -27.23 -8.20 -8.31
C ALA A 86 -25.95 -7.63 -8.97
N LEU A 87 -25.52 -6.43 -8.57
CA LEU A 87 -24.34 -5.78 -9.10
C LEU A 87 -23.05 -6.45 -8.57
N ASP A 88 -23.04 -6.93 -7.33
CA ASP A 88 -21.92 -7.70 -6.79
C ASP A 88 -21.66 -8.98 -7.61
N LYS A 89 -22.73 -9.65 -8.06
CA LYS A 89 -22.64 -10.81 -8.95
C LYS A 89 -22.18 -10.41 -10.34
N GLU A 90 -22.76 -9.35 -10.92
CA GLU A 90 -22.39 -8.83 -12.23
C GLU A 90 -20.89 -8.46 -12.28
N PHE A 91 -20.36 -7.82 -11.25
CA PHE A 91 -18.93 -7.45 -11.21
C PHE A 91 -18.00 -8.65 -11.22
N GLN A 92 -18.43 -9.83 -10.81
CA GLN A 92 -17.63 -11.06 -10.86
C GLN A 92 -17.63 -11.73 -12.24
N GLU A 93 -18.57 -11.38 -13.13
CA GLU A 93 -18.71 -11.97 -14.46
C GLU A 93 -17.55 -11.64 -15.42
N GLU A 94 -17.46 -12.40 -16.52
CA GLU A 94 -16.40 -12.28 -17.53
C GLU A 94 -16.30 -10.87 -18.11
N ALA A 95 -17.43 -10.20 -18.32
CA ALA A 95 -17.50 -8.85 -18.85
C ALA A 95 -16.85 -7.79 -17.92
N TRP A 96 -16.75 -8.09 -16.62
CA TRP A 96 -16.20 -7.21 -15.59
C TRP A 96 -14.87 -7.74 -15.07
N PHE A 97 -14.78 -8.14 -13.80
CA PHE A 97 -13.52 -8.61 -13.21
C PHE A 97 -13.12 -10.03 -13.64
N ASN A 98 -14.08 -10.84 -14.14
CA ASN A 98 -13.86 -12.24 -14.49
C ASN A 98 -13.22 -13.03 -13.34
N ALA A 99 -13.90 -13.05 -12.20
CA ALA A 99 -13.40 -13.65 -10.96
C ALA A 99 -13.04 -15.14 -11.11
N ALA A 100 -13.74 -15.86 -11.98
CA ALA A 100 -13.47 -17.28 -12.25
C ALA A 100 -12.06 -17.50 -12.83
N LYS A 101 -11.58 -16.57 -13.67
CA LYS A 101 -10.25 -16.65 -14.30
C LYS A 101 -9.21 -15.84 -13.53
N TYR A 102 -9.61 -14.73 -12.93
CA TYR A 102 -8.74 -13.78 -12.25
C TYR A 102 -9.30 -13.51 -10.83
N PRO A 103 -9.13 -14.45 -9.90
CA PRO A 103 -9.78 -14.38 -8.59
C PRO A 103 -9.27 -13.25 -7.70
N ASN A 104 -8.11 -12.67 -8.02
CA ASN A 104 -7.48 -11.65 -7.18
C ASN A 104 -7.08 -10.42 -7.99
N ILE A 105 -7.24 -9.26 -7.35
CA ILE A 105 -6.56 -8.01 -7.68
C ILE A 105 -5.30 -7.96 -6.82
N THR A 106 -4.18 -7.51 -7.39
CA THR A 106 -2.92 -7.37 -6.64
C THR A 106 -2.28 -6.00 -6.86
N PHE A 107 -1.63 -5.49 -5.83
CA PHE A 107 -0.76 -4.33 -5.92
C PHE A 107 0.60 -4.64 -5.32
N LYS A 108 1.67 -4.32 -6.05
CA LYS A 108 3.05 -4.47 -5.58
C LYS A 108 3.81 -3.17 -5.83
N SER A 109 4.24 -2.51 -4.77
CA SER A 109 5.03 -1.28 -4.91
C SER A 109 6.38 -1.55 -5.59
N THR A 110 6.76 -0.63 -6.47
CA THR A 110 8.07 -0.63 -7.17
C THR A 110 8.94 0.54 -6.73
N LYS A 111 8.34 1.60 -6.17
CA LYS A 111 9.05 2.79 -5.69
C LYS A 111 8.27 3.46 -4.57
N VAL A 112 8.98 3.92 -3.54
CA VAL A 112 8.42 4.71 -2.44
C VAL A 112 9.21 6.00 -2.33
N GLU A 113 8.53 7.13 -2.33
CA GLU A 113 9.11 8.47 -2.26
C GLU A 113 8.44 9.29 -1.16
N THR A 114 9.23 10.02 -0.39
CA THR A 114 8.74 10.98 0.61
C THR A 114 9.78 12.08 0.85
N LYS A 115 9.31 13.27 1.22
CA LYS A 115 10.16 14.39 1.60
C LYS A 115 10.10 14.69 3.10
N ASP A 116 9.03 14.28 3.76
CA ASP A 116 8.69 14.66 5.13
C ASP A 116 8.35 13.46 6.03
N LYS A 117 8.45 12.23 5.50
CA LYS A 117 8.08 10.98 6.18
C LYS A 117 6.61 10.93 6.64
N LYS A 118 5.78 11.81 6.12
CA LYS A 118 4.35 11.88 6.36
C LYS A 118 3.54 11.69 5.07
N HIS A 119 3.96 12.35 3.98
CA HIS A 119 3.33 12.24 2.67
C HIS A 119 4.21 11.38 1.75
N PHE A 120 3.60 10.38 1.14
CA PHE A 120 4.29 9.39 0.33
C PHE A 120 3.69 9.33 -1.07
N LYS A 121 4.54 9.20 -2.08
CA LYS A 121 4.17 8.73 -3.41
C LYS A 121 4.64 7.30 -3.54
N ILE A 122 3.69 6.37 -3.72
CA ILE A 122 3.98 4.94 -3.82
C ILE A 122 3.61 4.50 -5.23
N THR A 123 4.61 4.37 -6.09
CA THR A 123 4.43 3.78 -7.41
C THR A 123 4.43 2.27 -7.29
N GLY A 124 3.54 1.60 -8.01
CA GLY A 124 3.48 0.14 -8.00
C GLY A 124 2.70 -0.42 -9.17
N ASP A 125 2.85 -1.71 -9.35
CA ASP A 125 2.17 -2.51 -10.36
C ASP A 125 0.81 -2.96 -9.80
N LEU A 126 -0.27 -2.41 -10.37
CA LEU A 126 -1.64 -2.84 -10.11
C LEU A 126 -2.03 -3.88 -11.18
N THR A 127 -2.46 -5.05 -10.74
CA THR A 127 -2.99 -6.09 -11.64
C THR A 127 -4.49 -6.26 -11.39
N VAL A 128 -5.30 -6.02 -12.41
CA VAL A 128 -6.74 -6.24 -12.42
C VAL A 128 -7.11 -7.03 -13.67
N LYS A 129 -7.95 -8.05 -13.53
CA LYS A 129 -8.41 -8.88 -14.67
C LYS A 129 -7.23 -9.41 -15.52
N GLY A 130 -6.10 -9.75 -14.90
CA GLY A 130 -4.90 -10.24 -15.57
C GLY A 130 -4.07 -9.19 -16.30
N VAL A 131 -4.47 -7.92 -16.30
CA VAL A 131 -3.74 -6.80 -16.89
C VAL A 131 -2.99 -6.04 -15.80
N THR A 132 -1.69 -5.84 -15.99
CA THR A 132 -0.83 -5.10 -15.05
C THR A 132 -0.49 -3.72 -15.62
N LYS A 133 -0.71 -2.68 -14.82
CA LYS A 133 -0.36 -1.29 -15.14
C LYS A 133 0.30 -0.61 -13.94
N PRO A 134 1.24 0.31 -14.17
CA PRO A 134 1.76 1.14 -13.08
C PRO A 134 0.69 2.14 -12.63
N VAL A 135 0.53 2.27 -11.33
CA VAL A 135 -0.30 3.31 -10.69
C VAL A 135 0.49 3.98 -9.58
N VAL A 136 0.08 5.19 -9.20
CA VAL A 136 0.68 5.94 -8.10
C VAL A 136 -0.37 6.15 -7.02
N LEU A 137 -0.05 5.74 -5.80
CA LEU A 137 -0.83 6.06 -4.62
C LEU A 137 -0.25 7.33 -3.98
N ASP A 138 -1.09 8.34 -3.77
CA ASP A 138 -0.78 9.47 -2.90
C ASP A 138 -1.23 9.09 -1.48
N ALA A 139 -0.25 8.79 -0.60
CA ALA A 139 -0.51 8.26 0.73
C ALA A 139 -0.08 9.21 1.84
N VAL A 140 -0.81 9.20 2.94
CA VAL A 140 -0.53 9.97 4.15
C VAL A 140 -0.43 9.03 5.34
N LEU A 141 0.67 9.09 6.06
CA LEU A 141 0.84 8.41 7.35
C LEU A 141 0.00 9.14 8.40
N ASN A 142 -1.01 8.46 8.92
CA ASN A 142 -1.86 8.99 9.98
C ASN A 142 -1.18 8.84 11.34
N LYS A 143 -0.68 7.63 11.65
CA LYS A 143 -0.02 7.31 12.91
C LYS A 143 0.89 6.10 12.77
N GLN A 144 2.01 6.12 13.49
CA GLN A 144 2.85 4.96 13.78
C GLN A 144 3.15 4.95 15.28
N GLY A 145 2.98 3.81 15.94
CA GLY A 145 3.21 3.68 17.38
C GLY A 145 2.65 2.38 17.96
N GLU A 146 2.59 2.29 19.28
CA GLU A 146 1.96 1.14 19.94
C GLU A 146 0.43 1.21 19.81
N HIS A 147 -0.18 0.09 19.42
CA HIS A 147 -1.64 -0.05 19.41
C HIS A 147 -2.19 -0.08 20.84
N PRO A 148 -3.15 0.80 21.21
CA PRO A 148 -3.53 1.01 22.62
C PRO A 148 -4.14 -0.23 23.27
N MET A 149 -4.78 -1.11 22.52
CA MET A 149 -5.41 -2.34 23.02
C MET A 149 -4.54 -3.57 22.80
N ALA A 150 -4.03 -3.77 21.58
CA ALA A 150 -3.26 -4.97 21.22
C ALA A 150 -1.83 -4.98 21.81
N LYS A 151 -1.30 -3.78 22.22
CA LYS A 151 0.05 -3.60 22.78
C LYS A 151 1.16 -4.10 21.87
N VAL A 152 0.98 -3.92 20.55
CA VAL A 152 1.96 -4.23 19.50
C VAL A 152 2.22 -2.98 18.65
N PRO A 153 3.35 -2.88 17.94
CA PRO A 153 3.58 -1.81 16.99
C PRO A 153 2.50 -1.83 15.90
N ALA A 154 1.95 -0.65 15.60
CA ALA A 154 0.91 -0.45 14.60
C ALA A 154 1.21 0.77 13.73
N ILE A 155 0.64 0.78 12.52
CA ILE A 155 0.76 1.86 11.56
C ILE A 155 -0.56 2.04 10.83
N GLY A 156 -0.94 3.29 10.52
CA GLY A 156 -2.15 3.60 9.78
C GLY A 156 -1.91 4.62 8.68
N PHE A 157 -2.53 4.40 7.51
CA PHE A 157 -2.44 5.27 6.35
C PHE A 157 -3.82 5.55 5.76
N ASN A 158 -3.94 6.74 5.14
CA ASN A 158 -4.91 6.99 4.09
C ASN A 158 -4.18 7.12 2.76
N ALA A 159 -4.79 6.67 1.66
CA ALA A 159 -4.23 6.87 0.33
C ALA A 159 -5.33 7.10 -0.70
N THR A 160 -4.95 7.75 -1.81
CA THR A 160 -5.84 7.97 -2.95
C THR A 160 -5.11 7.66 -4.26
N THR A 161 -5.88 7.20 -5.25
CA THR A 161 -5.41 7.08 -6.63
C THR A 161 -6.58 7.21 -7.60
N SER A 162 -6.28 7.41 -8.88
CA SER A 162 -7.28 7.30 -9.94
C SER A 162 -6.65 6.75 -11.21
N PHE A 163 -7.42 5.99 -11.96
CA PHE A 163 -7.02 5.39 -13.23
C PHE A 163 -8.25 5.09 -14.09
N ASP A 164 -8.05 4.81 -15.38
CA ASP A 164 -9.10 4.43 -16.29
C ASP A 164 -9.29 2.90 -16.27
N ARG A 165 -10.51 2.44 -15.98
CA ARG A 165 -10.83 1.00 -15.88
C ARG A 165 -10.73 0.29 -17.22
N SER A 166 -10.94 0.99 -18.33
CA SER A 166 -10.77 0.45 -19.68
C SER A 166 -9.32 0.00 -19.93
N ALA A 167 -8.33 0.64 -19.30
CA ALA A 167 -6.93 0.25 -19.38
C ALA A 167 -6.66 -1.16 -18.83
N PHE A 168 -7.58 -1.70 -18.00
CA PHE A 168 -7.56 -3.05 -17.46
C PHE A 168 -8.55 -4.01 -18.16
N GLY A 169 -9.08 -3.62 -19.31
CA GLY A 169 -10.05 -4.43 -20.05
C GLY A 169 -11.45 -4.45 -19.45
N ILE A 170 -11.80 -3.44 -18.64
CA ILE A 170 -13.15 -3.26 -18.07
C ILE A 170 -13.74 -1.99 -18.66
N GLY A 171 -14.07 -2.02 -19.97
CA GLY A 171 -14.54 -0.86 -20.73
C GLY A 171 -16.03 -0.83 -21.00
N ASN A 172 -16.84 -1.69 -20.41
CA ASN A 172 -18.27 -1.75 -20.65
C ASN A 172 -18.95 -0.41 -20.35
N TYR A 173 -19.82 0.01 -21.28
CA TYR A 173 -20.62 1.24 -21.18
C TYR A 173 -19.82 2.55 -21.14
N VAL A 174 -18.50 2.53 -21.41
CA VAL A 174 -17.71 3.77 -21.58
C VAL A 174 -18.15 4.45 -22.88
N PRO A 175 -18.34 5.78 -22.89
CA PRO A 175 -18.09 6.76 -21.83
C PRO A 175 -19.30 7.04 -20.91
N ASN A 176 -20.48 6.48 -21.20
CA ASN A 176 -21.72 6.80 -20.48
C ASN A 176 -21.64 6.39 -18.99
N VAL A 177 -21.08 5.22 -18.70
CA VAL A 177 -20.59 4.87 -17.37
C VAL A 177 -19.10 5.21 -17.35
N GLY A 178 -18.71 6.15 -16.50
CA GLY A 178 -17.39 6.77 -16.51
C GLY A 178 -16.23 5.79 -16.52
N ASP A 179 -15.23 6.10 -17.30
CA ASP A 179 -14.00 5.30 -17.41
C ASP A 179 -13.10 5.50 -16.19
N LYS A 180 -12.97 6.76 -15.75
CA LYS A 180 -12.15 7.10 -14.59
C LYS A 180 -12.74 6.55 -13.30
N ILE A 181 -11.95 5.73 -12.63
CA ILE A 181 -12.20 5.25 -11.27
C ILE A 181 -11.37 6.08 -10.29
N THR A 182 -12.01 6.56 -9.23
CA THR A 182 -11.31 7.15 -8.08
C THR A 182 -11.32 6.15 -6.93
N VAL A 183 -10.16 5.92 -6.33
CA VAL A 183 -9.99 4.96 -5.22
C VAL A 183 -9.53 5.70 -3.98
N ASN A 184 -10.24 5.49 -2.87
CA ASN A 184 -9.86 5.96 -1.54
C ASN A 184 -9.58 4.76 -0.64
N ILE A 185 -8.43 4.77 0.00
CA ILE A 185 -7.93 3.69 0.84
C ILE A 185 -7.76 4.23 2.25
N THR A 186 -8.22 3.47 3.22
CA THR A 186 -7.85 3.60 4.62
C THR A 186 -7.35 2.25 5.10
N THR A 187 -6.25 2.21 5.84
CA THR A 187 -5.65 0.95 6.27
C THR A 187 -4.98 1.09 7.64
N GLU A 188 -5.15 0.07 8.46
CA GLU A 188 -4.36 -0.18 9.64
C GLU A 188 -3.57 -1.48 9.46
N ALA A 189 -2.37 -1.52 10.04
CA ALA A 189 -1.53 -2.70 10.00
C ALA A 189 -0.74 -2.83 11.31
N THR A 190 -0.49 -4.07 11.72
CA THR A 190 0.21 -4.37 12.98
C THR A 190 1.34 -5.35 12.75
N VAL A 191 2.36 -5.28 13.60
CA VAL A 191 3.40 -6.32 13.66
C VAL A 191 2.76 -7.58 14.24
N ALA A 192 2.98 -8.74 13.58
CA ALA A 192 2.54 -10.03 14.12
C ALA A 192 3.21 -10.30 15.48
N LYS A 193 2.43 -10.88 16.40
CA LYS A 193 2.95 -11.35 17.69
C LYS A 193 3.84 -12.58 17.51
#